data_5f873529e59a7a6693adbcc5c1909b61
#
_entry.id   5f873529e59a7a6693adbcc5c1909b61
#
_cell.length_a   1.000
_cell.length_b   1.000
_cell.length_c   1.000
_cell.angle_alpha   90.00
_cell.angle_beta   90.00
_cell.angle_gamma   90.00
#
_symmetry.space_group_name_H-M   'P 1'
#
loop_
_entity.id
_entity.type
_entity.pdbx_description
1 polymer ?
#
loop_
_entity_poly.entity_id
_entity_poly.type
_entity_poly.pdbx_seq_one_letter_code
_entity_poly.pdbx_strand_id
1 'polypeptide(L)'
;MDIKDTEKLLYGAVLQLKTVEECTAFFHDLCTPTEITAMTERWRVATLLNQQQLSYREIHDKTGVSLATIGRVARFLSQEAYQGYRLVLNRLGKKS
;
A
#
# COMPACT_ATOMS: atom_id res chain seq x y z
N MET A 1 -19.88 -2.94 19.01
CA MET A 1 -18.81 -2.00 18.63
C MET A 1 -18.99 -1.62 17.17
N ASP A 2 -18.92 -0.36 16.85
CA ASP A 2 -19.02 0.16 15.49
C ASP A 2 -17.84 -0.35 14.64
N ILE A 3 -18.08 -0.52 13.33
CA ILE A 3 -17.04 -0.94 12.38
C ILE A 3 -15.82 0.00 12.44
N LYS A 4 -16.07 1.31 12.55
CA LYS A 4 -14.99 2.31 12.62
C LYS A 4 -14.14 2.14 13.89
N ASP A 5 -14.77 1.79 14.99
CA ASP A 5 -14.04 1.55 16.25
C ASP A 5 -13.21 0.29 16.15
N THR A 6 -13.74 -0.76 15.53
CA THR A 6 -13.03 -2.01 15.31
C THR A 6 -11.82 -1.79 14.39
N GLU A 7 -12.01 -0.99 13.35
CA GLU A 7 -10.93 -0.63 12.41
C GLU A 7 -9.82 0.11 13.13
N LYS A 8 -10.16 1.04 14.03
CA LYS A 8 -9.16 1.78 14.82
C LYS A 8 -8.36 0.86 15.74
N LEU A 9 -8.99 -0.19 16.27
CA LEU A 9 -8.28 -1.18 17.09
C LEU A 9 -7.19 -1.88 16.28
N LEU A 10 -7.50 -2.23 15.02
CA LEU A 10 -6.52 -2.82 14.12
C LEU A 10 -5.35 -1.85 13.87
N TYR A 11 -5.64 -0.60 13.56
CA TYR A 11 -4.58 0.37 13.30
C TYR A 11 -3.74 0.64 14.54
N GLY A 12 -4.35 0.62 15.73
CA GLY A 12 -3.61 0.71 16.98
C GLY A 12 -2.65 -0.45 17.16
N ALA A 13 -3.06 -1.66 16.75
CA ALA A 13 -2.19 -2.83 16.77
C ALA A 13 -1.01 -2.67 15.81
N VAL A 14 -1.30 -2.20 14.59
CA VAL A 14 -0.25 -1.96 13.58
C VAL A 14 0.79 -0.96 14.10
N LEU A 15 0.34 0.06 14.85
CA LEU A 15 1.24 1.07 15.38
C LEU A 15 2.19 0.53 16.47
N GLN A 16 1.95 -0.67 16.99
CA GLN A 16 2.87 -1.32 17.92
C GLN A 16 4.06 -1.98 17.25
N LEU A 17 3.99 -2.18 15.92
CA LEU A 17 5.04 -2.84 15.16
C LEU A 17 6.23 -1.89 14.98
N LYS A 18 7.44 -2.40 15.21
CA LYS A 18 8.65 -1.59 15.22
C LYS A 18 9.67 -1.99 14.14
N THR A 19 9.56 -3.21 13.63
CA THR A 19 10.53 -3.71 12.64
C THR A 19 9.81 -4.37 11.48
N VAL A 20 10.52 -4.53 10.36
CA VAL A 20 10.00 -5.25 9.19
C VAL A 20 9.65 -6.68 9.57
N GLU A 21 10.48 -7.32 10.40
CA GLU A 21 10.26 -8.70 10.84
C GLU A 21 8.98 -8.83 11.66
N GLU A 22 8.70 -7.85 12.53
CA GLU A 22 7.45 -7.83 13.30
C GLU A 22 6.25 -7.61 12.38
N CYS A 23 6.36 -6.73 11.39
CA CYS A 23 5.31 -6.54 10.40
C CYS A 23 5.03 -7.83 9.64
N THR A 24 6.08 -8.52 9.21
CA THR A 24 5.94 -9.79 8.50
C THR A 24 5.16 -10.80 9.36
N ALA A 25 5.57 -10.96 10.62
CA ALA A 25 4.90 -11.91 11.51
C ALA A 25 3.42 -11.56 11.71
N PHE A 26 3.13 -10.30 11.99
CA PHE A 26 1.75 -9.87 12.28
C PHE A 26 0.85 -10.01 11.05
N PHE A 27 1.30 -9.50 9.90
CA PHE A 27 0.47 -9.52 8.71
C PHE A 27 0.29 -10.92 8.14
N HIS A 28 1.29 -11.80 8.27
CA HIS A 28 1.13 -13.19 7.84
C HIS A 28 0.19 -13.99 8.73
N ASP A 29 0.04 -13.61 10.01
CA ASP A 29 -0.98 -14.19 10.86
C ASP A 29 -2.37 -13.61 10.53
N LEU A 30 -2.44 -12.31 10.29
CA LEU A 30 -3.72 -11.60 10.12
C LEU A 30 -4.35 -11.84 8.74
N CYS A 31 -3.53 -11.90 7.70
CA CYS A 31 -3.99 -11.90 6.31
C CYS A 31 -3.70 -13.24 5.64
N THR A 32 -4.51 -13.57 4.64
CA THR A 32 -4.22 -14.70 3.77
C THR A 32 -3.05 -14.36 2.84
N PRO A 33 -2.35 -15.36 2.27
CA PRO A 33 -1.29 -15.09 1.29
C PRO A 33 -1.78 -14.25 0.11
N THR A 34 -3.00 -14.48 -0.37
CA THR A 34 -3.58 -13.70 -1.47
C THR A 34 -3.73 -12.24 -1.08
N GLU A 35 -4.16 -11.97 0.16
CA GLU A 35 -4.30 -10.60 0.65
C GLU A 35 -2.94 -9.90 0.76
N ILE A 36 -1.93 -10.59 1.25
CA ILE A 36 -0.56 -10.06 1.32
C ILE A 36 -0.06 -9.69 -0.08
N THR A 37 -0.25 -10.59 -1.05
CA THR A 37 0.17 -10.36 -2.43
C THR A 37 -0.53 -9.13 -2.99
N ALA A 38 -1.84 -9.01 -2.79
CA ALA A 38 -2.61 -7.88 -3.32
C ALA A 38 -2.13 -6.55 -2.74
N MET A 39 -1.90 -6.49 -1.43
CA MET A 39 -1.41 -5.27 -0.79
C MET A 39 0.00 -4.91 -1.27
N THR A 40 0.87 -5.90 -1.39
CA THR A 40 2.24 -5.70 -1.85
C THR A 40 2.27 -5.17 -3.29
N GLU A 41 1.42 -5.73 -4.15
CA GLU A 41 1.31 -5.28 -5.53
C GLU A 41 0.85 -3.83 -5.63
N ARG A 42 -0.18 -3.48 -4.86
CA ARG A 42 -0.68 -2.11 -4.86
C ARG A 42 0.37 -1.12 -4.36
N TRP A 43 1.08 -1.48 -3.32
CA TRP A 43 2.15 -0.61 -2.79
C TRP A 43 3.29 -0.45 -3.79
N ARG A 44 3.70 -1.54 -4.44
CA ARG A 44 4.75 -1.48 -5.47
C ARG A 44 4.35 -0.56 -6.61
N VAL A 45 3.09 -0.68 -7.07
CA VAL A 45 2.58 0.18 -8.14
C VAL A 45 2.57 1.64 -7.70
N ALA A 46 2.15 1.92 -6.45
CA ALA A 46 2.14 3.29 -5.94
C ALA A 46 3.56 3.89 -5.95
N THR A 47 4.57 3.11 -5.55
CA THR A 47 5.96 3.62 -5.58
C THR A 47 6.45 3.90 -7.00
N LEU A 48 6.12 3.02 -7.95
CA LEU A 48 6.52 3.23 -9.34
C LEU A 48 5.81 4.42 -9.98
N LEU A 49 4.51 4.59 -9.71
CA LEU A 49 3.77 5.75 -10.19
C LEU A 49 4.32 7.04 -9.61
N ASN A 50 4.73 7.03 -8.35
CA ASN A 50 5.28 8.21 -7.69
C ASN A 50 6.60 8.67 -8.32
N GLN A 51 7.37 7.74 -8.88
CA GLN A 51 8.63 8.07 -9.54
C GLN A 51 8.43 8.78 -10.88
N GLN A 52 7.26 8.63 -11.51
CA GLN A 52 6.90 9.30 -12.78
C GLN A 52 7.83 8.96 -13.94
N GLN A 53 8.42 7.77 -13.94
CA GLN A 53 9.36 7.35 -14.97
C GLN A 53 8.79 6.34 -15.96
N LEU A 54 7.70 5.67 -15.60
CA LEU A 54 7.12 4.60 -16.39
C LEU A 54 5.66 4.90 -16.72
N SER A 55 5.25 4.48 -17.93
CA SER A 55 3.83 4.50 -18.29
C SER A 55 3.10 3.36 -17.57
N TYR A 56 1.76 3.39 -17.60
CA TYR A 56 0.96 2.30 -17.03
C TYR A 56 1.28 0.97 -17.71
N ARG A 57 1.46 0.98 -19.02
CA ARG A 57 1.81 -0.23 -19.78
C ARG A 57 3.18 -0.78 -19.34
N GLU A 58 4.14 0.10 -19.16
CA GLU A 58 5.46 -0.31 -18.70
C GLU A 58 5.42 -0.86 -17.29
N ILE A 59 4.62 -0.28 -16.40
CA ILE A 59 4.42 -0.82 -15.05
C ILE A 59 3.79 -2.20 -15.12
N HIS A 60 2.75 -2.36 -15.96
CA HIS A 60 2.12 -3.67 -16.16
C HIS A 60 3.14 -4.69 -16.63
N ASP A 61 3.96 -4.35 -17.62
CA ASP A 61 4.95 -5.28 -18.17
C ASP A 61 6.02 -5.65 -17.13
N LYS A 62 6.40 -4.68 -16.30
CA LYS A 62 7.45 -4.89 -15.29
C LYS A 62 6.95 -5.69 -14.09
N THR A 63 5.71 -5.49 -13.67
CA THR A 63 5.20 -6.04 -12.42
C THR A 63 4.26 -7.23 -12.59
N GLY A 64 3.63 -7.37 -13.75
CA GLY A 64 2.55 -8.32 -13.96
C GLY A 64 1.22 -7.88 -13.38
N VAL A 65 1.16 -6.73 -12.72
CA VAL A 65 -0.08 -6.21 -12.13
C VAL A 65 -1.00 -5.71 -13.24
N SER A 66 -2.31 -5.99 -13.11
CA SER A 66 -3.28 -5.63 -14.15
C SER A 66 -3.38 -4.12 -14.32
N LEU A 67 -3.72 -3.70 -15.55
CA LEU A 67 -3.95 -2.28 -15.83
C LEU A 67 -5.09 -1.70 -14.99
N ALA A 68 -6.11 -2.51 -14.68
CA ALA A 68 -7.21 -2.08 -13.82
C ALA A 68 -6.72 -1.74 -12.41
N THR A 69 -5.85 -2.58 -11.84
CA THR A 69 -5.27 -2.32 -10.52
C THR A 69 -4.37 -1.08 -10.56
N ILE A 70 -3.56 -0.94 -11.59
CA ILE A 70 -2.69 0.24 -11.75
C ILE A 70 -3.54 1.51 -11.81
N GLY A 71 -4.64 1.49 -12.57
CA GLY A 71 -5.54 2.63 -12.67
C GLY A 71 -6.20 2.99 -11.34
N ARG A 72 -6.60 1.96 -10.56
CA ARG A 72 -7.15 2.18 -9.23
C ARG A 72 -6.12 2.82 -8.30
N VAL A 73 -4.90 2.30 -8.29
CA VAL A 73 -3.85 2.86 -7.42
C VAL A 73 -3.54 4.30 -7.80
N ALA A 74 -3.47 4.59 -9.11
CA ALA A 74 -3.23 5.95 -9.59
C ALA A 74 -4.31 6.92 -9.09
N ARG A 75 -5.58 6.49 -9.13
CA ARG A 75 -6.69 7.32 -8.66
C ARG A 75 -6.57 7.60 -7.16
N PHE A 76 -6.28 6.57 -6.36
CA PHE A 76 -6.14 6.75 -4.91
C PHE A 76 -4.88 7.53 -4.53
N LEU A 77 -3.85 7.44 -5.35
CA LEU A 77 -2.63 8.20 -5.12
C LEU A 77 -2.85 9.72 -5.32
N SER A 78 -3.70 10.11 -6.26
CA SER A 78 -3.81 11.52 -6.68
C SER A 78 -5.14 12.20 -6.39
N GLN A 79 -6.26 11.47 -6.28
CA GLN A 79 -7.60 12.07 -6.31
C GLN A 79 -8.49 11.74 -5.13
N GLU A 80 -8.29 10.61 -4.48
CA GLU A 80 -9.19 10.18 -3.42
C GLU A 80 -8.89 10.87 -2.10
N ALA A 81 -9.90 10.91 -1.22
CA ALA A 81 -9.93 11.78 -0.05
C ALA A 81 -8.89 11.46 1.02
N TYR A 82 -8.56 10.19 1.22
CA TYR A 82 -7.68 9.83 2.34
C TYR A 82 -6.23 10.19 2.14
N GLN A 83 -5.72 10.11 0.92
CA GLN A 83 -4.33 10.43 0.57
C GLN A 83 -3.29 9.65 1.39
N GLY A 84 -3.62 8.40 1.75
CA GLY A 84 -2.73 7.56 2.56
C GLY A 84 -1.43 7.20 1.85
N TYR A 85 -1.50 6.87 0.57
CA TYR A 85 -0.28 6.61 -0.21
C TYR A 85 0.65 7.83 -0.20
N ARG A 86 0.08 9.01 -0.42
CA ARG A 86 0.87 10.24 -0.47
C ARG A 86 1.53 10.54 0.86
N LEU A 87 0.82 10.33 1.95
CA LEU A 87 1.36 10.51 3.30
C LEU A 87 2.60 9.64 3.52
N VAL A 88 2.51 8.35 3.23
CA VAL A 88 3.61 7.42 3.47
C VAL A 88 4.77 7.69 2.51
N LEU A 89 4.48 7.92 1.23
CA LEU A 89 5.51 8.21 0.24
C LEU A 89 6.28 9.48 0.60
N ASN A 90 5.57 10.53 1.07
CA ASN A 90 6.22 11.76 1.48
C ASN A 90 7.14 11.54 2.67
N ARG A 91 6.72 10.73 3.63
CA ARG A 91 7.54 10.43 4.81
C ARG A 91 8.78 9.62 4.43
N LEU A 92 8.63 8.66 3.53
CA LEU A 92 9.77 7.88 3.06
C LEU A 92 10.76 8.76 2.29
N GLY A 93 10.26 9.68 1.48
CA GLY A 93 11.12 10.59 0.72
C GLY A 93 11.93 11.55 1.59
N LYS A 94 11.46 11.84 2.80
CA LYS A 94 12.14 12.74 3.73
C LYS A 94 13.26 12.07 4.52
N LYS A 95 13.47 10.77 4.33
CA LYS A 95 14.49 10.02 5.06
C LYS A 95 15.84 9.98 4.34
N SER A 96 16.00 10.75 3.33
CA SER A 96 17.24 10.80 2.57
C SER A 96 18.45 11.25 3.40
#